data_cf103d89629a73a5eac740768811ad0b
#
_entry.id   cf103d89629a73a5eac740768811ad0b
#
_cell.length_a   1.000
_cell.length_b   1.000
_cell.length_c   1.000
_cell.angle_alpha   90.00
_cell.angle_beta   90.00
_cell.angle_gamma   90.00
#
_symmetry.space_group_name_H-M   'P 1'
#
loop_
_entity.id
_entity.type
_entity.pdbx_description
1 polymer ?
#
loop_
_entity_poly.entity_id
_entity_poly.type
_entity_poly.pdbx_seq_one_letter_code
_entity_poly.pdbx_strand_id
1 'polypeptide(L)'
;YFHADSSHDNKTRRLVREEGLFCGGSCGLAVAGAVKWLRGAGASLGEDDLVVVLLPDSGSRYLSKIFDDNWMRENGFLEPATVGDLLALRPRELISARHDTSVEAAIRMMKAHGISQLPVLDEAGGLHGLIGEGDLLDYLLSGGAMDHTITDLHAHEVATVDTAMPLEELTPIFGRSQAAVVVDEGRVTGIVTKIDVIDFLASRGR
;
A
#
# COMPACT_ATOMS: atom_id res chain seq x y z
N TYR A 1 -25.10 -23.61 -6.13
CA TYR A 1 -24.50 -22.47 -6.84
C TYR A 1 -24.04 -21.49 -5.77
N PHE A 2 -22.74 -21.54 -5.44
CA PHE A 2 -22.13 -20.64 -4.48
C PHE A 2 -21.67 -19.40 -5.24
N HIS A 3 -22.34 -18.28 -5.07
CA HIS A 3 -21.69 -17.00 -5.28
C HIS A 3 -20.62 -16.89 -4.21
N ALA A 4 -19.36 -16.86 -4.64
CA ALA A 4 -18.24 -16.52 -3.81
C ALA A 4 -18.41 -15.07 -3.36
N ASP A 5 -19.15 -14.89 -2.28
CA ASP A 5 -19.05 -13.67 -1.50
C ASP A 5 -17.68 -13.70 -0.84
N SER A 6 -16.81 -12.75 -1.18
CA SER A 6 -15.45 -12.58 -0.65
C SER A 6 -15.37 -12.68 0.89
N SER A 7 -16.51 -12.59 1.56
CA SER A 7 -16.66 -12.78 3.00
C SER A 7 -16.34 -14.21 3.51
N HIS A 8 -16.43 -15.26 2.69
CA HIS A 8 -16.29 -16.65 3.16
C HIS A 8 -14.83 -17.09 3.26
N ASP A 9 -14.01 -16.78 2.27
CA ASP A 9 -12.59 -17.11 2.26
C ASP A 9 -11.83 -16.29 3.31
N ASN A 10 -12.27 -15.05 3.54
CA ASN A 10 -11.78 -14.23 4.62
C ASN A 10 -12.08 -14.83 6.01
N LYS A 11 -13.21 -15.54 6.18
CA LYS A 11 -13.54 -16.22 7.46
C LYS A 11 -12.67 -17.43 7.72
N THR A 12 -12.30 -18.21 6.72
CA THR A 12 -11.34 -19.30 6.87
C THR A 12 -10.00 -18.79 7.38
N ARG A 13 -9.49 -17.70 6.78
CA ARG A 13 -8.24 -17.06 7.20
C ARG A 13 -8.34 -16.47 8.60
N ARG A 14 -9.50 -15.91 8.97
CA ARG A 14 -9.77 -15.41 10.31
C ARG A 14 -9.76 -16.52 11.35
N LEU A 15 -10.37 -17.69 11.07
CA LEU A 15 -10.31 -18.85 11.97
C LEU A 15 -8.88 -19.26 12.28
N VAL A 16 -7.98 -19.19 11.30
CA VAL A 16 -6.56 -19.47 11.52
C VAL A 16 -5.90 -18.40 12.38
N ARG A 17 -6.12 -17.13 12.07
CA ARG A 17 -5.44 -16.01 12.73
C ARG A 17 -5.96 -15.71 14.13
N GLU A 18 -7.27 -15.82 14.31
CA GLU A 18 -7.96 -15.40 15.54
C GLU A 18 -8.15 -16.57 16.52
N GLU A 19 -8.39 -17.79 16.00
CA GLU A 19 -8.74 -18.96 16.80
C GLU A 19 -7.67 -20.07 16.74
N GLY A 20 -6.65 -19.95 15.90
CA GLY A 20 -5.63 -20.98 15.71
C GLY A 20 -6.13 -22.26 15.00
N LEU A 21 -7.32 -22.22 14.38
CA LEU A 21 -7.95 -23.35 13.72
C LEU A 21 -7.52 -23.43 12.26
N PHE A 22 -6.48 -24.21 11.96
CA PHE A 22 -5.96 -24.40 10.61
C PHE A 22 -6.84 -25.36 9.79
N CYS A 23 -7.85 -24.82 9.14
CA CYS A 23 -8.91 -25.55 8.42
C CYS A 23 -9.05 -25.08 6.97
N GLY A 24 -9.78 -25.83 6.14
CA GLY A 24 -10.01 -25.55 4.72
C GLY A 24 -11.16 -24.58 4.46
N GLY A 25 -11.37 -24.20 3.19
CA GLY A 25 -12.37 -23.22 2.76
C GLY A 25 -13.81 -23.57 3.15
N SER A 26 -14.17 -24.87 3.07
CA SER A 26 -15.49 -25.34 3.49
C SER A 26 -15.77 -25.13 4.99
N CYS A 27 -14.74 -25.12 5.82
CA CYS A 27 -14.86 -24.83 7.24
C CYS A 27 -15.25 -23.36 7.48
N GLY A 28 -14.62 -22.42 6.76
CA GLY A 28 -15.01 -21.01 6.81
C GLY A 28 -16.46 -20.78 6.39
N LEU A 29 -16.92 -21.50 5.38
CA LEU A 29 -18.31 -21.48 4.94
C LEU A 29 -19.25 -22.02 6.02
N ALA A 30 -18.91 -23.14 6.66
CA ALA A 30 -19.71 -23.74 7.73
C ALA A 30 -19.84 -22.79 8.93
N VAL A 31 -18.74 -22.18 9.37
CA VAL A 31 -18.76 -21.18 10.45
C VAL A 31 -19.54 -19.93 10.04
N ALA A 32 -19.37 -19.46 8.80
CA ALA A 32 -20.14 -18.31 8.28
C ALA A 32 -21.64 -18.57 8.34
N GLY A 33 -22.08 -19.77 7.90
CA GLY A 33 -23.46 -20.20 7.94
C GLY A 33 -23.99 -20.28 9.37
N ALA A 34 -23.22 -20.88 10.28
CA ALA A 34 -23.59 -20.98 11.69
C ALA A 34 -23.75 -19.59 12.34
N VAL A 35 -22.78 -18.70 12.15
CA VAL A 35 -22.84 -17.33 12.70
C VAL A 35 -24.03 -16.55 12.11
N LYS A 36 -24.29 -16.69 10.80
CA LYS A 36 -25.44 -16.04 10.17
C LYS A 36 -26.77 -16.57 10.75
N TRP A 37 -26.86 -17.89 10.94
CA TRP A 37 -28.06 -18.51 11.53
C TRP A 37 -28.26 -18.06 12.98
N LEU A 38 -27.20 -18.05 13.80
CA LEU A 38 -27.25 -17.60 15.19
C LEU A 38 -27.72 -16.14 15.34
N ARG A 39 -27.29 -15.27 14.44
CA ARG A 39 -27.71 -13.85 14.43
C ARG A 39 -29.16 -13.65 13.97
N GLY A 40 -29.75 -14.64 13.31
CA GLY A 40 -31.12 -14.63 12.82
C GLY A 40 -32.02 -15.59 13.61
N ALA A 41 -32.33 -16.73 13.03
CA ALA A 41 -33.26 -17.72 13.61
C ALA A 41 -32.78 -18.35 14.92
N GLY A 42 -31.46 -18.40 15.14
CA GLY A 42 -30.87 -18.91 16.39
C GLY A 42 -30.83 -17.92 17.55
N ALA A 43 -31.34 -16.69 17.39
CA ALA A 43 -31.36 -15.68 18.44
C ALA A 43 -32.21 -16.03 19.65
N SER A 44 -33.02 -17.10 19.57
CA SER A 44 -33.85 -17.63 20.67
C SER A 44 -33.12 -18.66 21.56
N LEU A 45 -31.86 -18.99 21.23
CA LEU A 45 -31.02 -19.93 22.02
C LEU A 45 -30.66 -19.30 23.37
N GLY A 46 -30.68 -20.14 24.42
CA GLY A 46 -30.27 -19.77 25.75
C GLY A 46 -28.85 -20.15 26.09
N GLU A 47 -28.42 -19.86 27.30
CA GLU A 47 -27.04 -20.16 27.79
C GLU A 47 -26.74 -21.66 27.87
N ASP A 48 -27.77 -22.52 28.00
CA ASP A 48 -27.62 -23.97 28.07
C ASP A 48 -27.58 -24.64 26.69
N ASP A 49 -27.80 -23.91 25.62
CA ASP A 49 -27.84 -24.45 24.26
C ASP A 49 -26.42 -24.58 23.67
N LEU A 50 -26.13 -25.75 23.09
CA LEU A 50 -24.85 -26.04 22.45
C LEU A 50 -25.02 -26.06 20.93
N VAL A 51 -24.22 -25.22 20.24
CA VAL A 51 -24.14 -25.21 18.78
C VAL A 51 -22.80 -25.84 18.34
N VAL A 52 -22.89 -26.94 17.59
CA VAL A 52 -21.71 -27.65 17.07
C VAL A 52 -21.57 -27.38 15.58
N VAL A 53 -20.38 -26.96 15.17
CA VAL A 53 -20.02 -26.74 13.75
C VAL A 53 -18.94 -27.75 13.36
N LEU A 54 -19.22 -28.58 12.35
CA LEU A 54 -18.24 -29.52 11.81
C LEU A 54 -17.26 -28.80 10.87
N LEU A 55 -15.97 -28.95 11.12
CA LEU A 55 -14.89 -28.47 10.28
C LEU A 55 -14.27 -29.68 9.55
N PRO A 56 -14.65 -29.95 8.29
CA PRO A 56 -14.44 -31.27 7.66
C PRO A 56 -13.01 -31.51 7.16
N ASP A 57 -12.18 -30.47 6.96
CA ASP A 57 -10.85 -30.64 6.39
C ASP A 57 -9.79 -29.68 6.99
N SER A 58 -8.53 -29.99 6.71
CA SER A 58 -7.38 -29.18 7.13
C SER A 58 -7.01 -28.14 6.08
N GLY A 59 -6.43 -27.02 6.52
CA GLY A 59 -5.90 -25.95 5.68
C GLY A 59 -4.69 -26.36 4.83
N SER A 60 -4.01 -27.47 5.14
CA SER A 60 -2.76 -27.88 4.47
C SER A 60 -2.87 -28.05 2.96
N ARG A 61 -4.05 -28.39 2.43
CA ARG A 61 -4.30 -28.52 1.00
C ARG A 61 -4.50 -27.21 0.27
N TYR A 62 -4.58 -26.10 0.99
CA TYR A 62 -4.99 -24.80 0.48
C TYR A 62 -3.91 -23.72 0.67
N LEU A 63 -2.67 -24.12 1.06
CA LEU A 63 -1.55 -23.21 1.28
C LEU A 63 -1.24 -22.34 0.06
N SER A 64 -1.28 -22.93 -1.15
CA SER A 64 -1.05 -22.23 -2.42
C SER A 64 -2.35 -21.66 -3.05
N LYS A 65 -3.42 -21.54 -2.28
CA LYS A 65 -4.73 -21.01 -2.71
C LYS A 65 -5.26 -20.02 -1.68
N ILE A 66 -6.19 -20.44 -0.81
CA ILE A 66 -6.88 -19.59 0.18
C ILE A 66 -5.88 -18.91 1.14
N PHE A 67 -4.71 -19.49 1.38
CA PHE A 67 -3.67 -18.94 2.24
C PHE A 67 -2.55 -18.22 1.47
N ASP A 68 -2.63 -18.15 0.15
CA ASP A 68 -1.74 -17.38 -0.70
C ASP A 68 -2.44 -16.09 -1.16
N ASP A 69 -1.89 -14.94 -0.79
CA ASP A 69 -2.50 -13.64 -1.09
C ASP A 69 -2.53 -13.33 -2.59
N ASN A 70 -1.54 -13.80 -3.36
CA ASN A 70 -1.51 -13.57 -4.80
C ASN A 70 -2.62 -14.36 -5.47
N TRP A 71 -2.74 -15.65 -5.13
CA TRP A 71 -3.84 -16.47 -5.63
C TRP A 71 -5.21 -15.87 -5.28
N MET A 72 -5.38 -15.37 -4.06
CA MET A 72 -6.63 -14.74 -3.62
C MET A 72 -6.97 -13.49 -4.43
N ARG A 73 -5.97 -12.66 -4.78
CA ARG A 73 -6.17 -11.47 -5.63
C ARG A 73 -6.47 -11.85 -7.07
N GLU A 74 -5.69 -12.76 -7.66
CA GLU A 74 -5.89 -13.26 -9.03
C GLU A 74 -7.29 -13.84 -9.25
N ASN A 75 -7.91 -14.37 -8.19
CA ASN A 75 -9.25 -14.93 -8.22
C ASN A 75 -10.34 -13.96 -7.70
N GLY A 76 -10.01 -12.70 -7.41
CA GLY A 76 -10.97 -11.68 -6.98
C GLY A 76 -11.49 -11.84 -5.55
N PHE A 77 -10.80 -12.59 -4.69
CA PHE A 77 -11.15 -12.80 -3.29
C PHE A 77 -10.47 -11.82 -2.32
N LEU A 78 -9.47 -11.10 -2.79
CA LEU A 78 -8.86 -9.97 -2.11
C LEU A 78 -8.80 -8.78 -3.06
N GLU A 79 -9.00 -7.61 -2.51
CA GLU A 79 -8.79 -6.36 -3.24
C GLU A 79 -7.35 -6.26 -3.75
N PRO A 80 -7.13 -5.59 -4.90
CA PRO A 80 -5.79 -5.28 -5.36
C PRO A 80 -4.98 -4.59 -4.27
N ALA A 81 -3.68 -4.81 -4.27
CA ALA A 81 -2.80 -4.08 -3.37
C ALA A 81 -2.76 -2.61 -3.78
N THR A 82 -2.84 -1.71 -2.82
CA THR A 82 -2.88 -0.27 -3.03
C THR A 82 -1.55 0.41 -2.70
N VAL A 83 -1.41 1.66 -3.12
CA VAL A 83 -0.30 2.54 -2.71
C VAL A 83 -0.26 2.68 -1.19
N GLY A 84 -1.41 2.76 -0.53
CA GLY A 84 -1.52 2.79 0.93
C GLY A 84 -0.95 1.55 1.61
N ASP A 85 -1.21 0.35 1.06
CA ASP A 85 -0.62 -0.89 1.56
C ASP A 85 0.91 -0.91 1.47
N LEU A 86 1.44 -0.35 0.37
CA LEU A 86 2.89 -0.22 0.17
C LEU A 86 3.52 0.70 1.21
N LEU A 87 2.93 1.88 1.41
CA LEU A 87 3.42 2.85 2.41
C LEU A 87 3.32 2.29 3.84
N ALA A 88 2.24 1.58 4.18
CA ALA A 88 2.05 0.98 5.49
C ALA A 88 3.08 -0.13 5.82
N LEU A 89 3.57 -0.85 4.81
CA LEU A 89 4.57 -1.90 5.01
C LEU A 89 5.93 -1.33 5.40
N ARG A 90 6.25 -0.12 4.95
CA ARG A 90 7.52 0.58 5.23
C ARG A 90 7.26 2.04 5.57
N PRO A 91 6.72 2.33 6.76
CA PRO A 91 6.52 3.70 7.18
C PRO A 91 7.88 4.41 7.20
N ARG A 92 7.99 5.46 6.39
CA ARG A 92 9.16 6.34 6.33
C ARG A 92 8.71 7.76 6.59
N GLU A 93 9.54 8.53 7.25
CA GLU A 93 9.33 9.96 7.36
C GLU A 93 9.43 10.59 5.97
N LEU A 94 8.47 11.45 5.64
CA LEU A 94 8.50 12.22 4.40
C LEU A 94 9.60 13.28 4.51
N ILE A 95 10.66 13.12 3.72
CA ILE A 95 11.68 14.14 3.56
C ILE A 95 11.26 15.06 2.44
N SER A 96 11.09 16.33 2.72
CA SER A 96 10.61 17.36 1.78
C SER A 96 11.38 18.65 1.95
N ALA A 97 11.41 19.48 0.91
CA ALA A 97 11.96 20.83 0.94
C ALA A 97 10.85 21.88 0.80
N ARG A 98 11.15 23.09 1.13
CA ARG A 98 10.35 24.27 0.80
C ARG A 98 10.92 24.92 -0.47
N HIS A 99 10.10 25.67 -1.18
CA HIS A 99 10.52 26.38 -2.39
C HIS A 99 11.69 27.35 -2.17
N ASP A 100 11.81 27.92 -0.95
CA ASP A 100 12.87 28.84 -0.54
C ASP A 100 14.16 28.12 -0.04
N THR A 101 14.21 26.80 -0.07
CA THR A 101 15.38 26.01 0.29
C THR A 101 16.53 26.28 -0.69
N SER A 102 17.78 26.44 -0.20
CA SER A 102 18.93 26.58 -1.09
C SER A 102 19.34 25.27 -1.75
N VAL A 103 19.99 25.36 -2.92
CA VAL A 103 20.56 24.22 -3.64
C VAL A 103 21.48 23.40 -2.73
N GLU A 104 22.36 24.07 -1.97
CA GLU A 104 23.23 23.41 -0.99
C GLU A 104 22.46 22.62 0.06
N ALA A 105 21.38 23.21 0.61
CA ALA A 105 20.55 22.56 1.62
C ALA A 105 19.80 21.36 1.02
N ALA A 106 19.25 21.46 -0.18
CA ALA A 106 18.58 20.35 -0.88
C ALA A 106 19.54 19.18 -1.12
N ILE A 107 20.75 19.44 -1.62
CA ILE A 107 21.79 18.42 -1.82
C ILE A 107 22.15 17.74 -0.50
N ARG A 108 22.30 18.52 0.58
CA ARG A 108 22.61 17.98 1.90
C ARG A 108 21.50 17.08 2.43
N MET A 109 20.25 17.47 2.25
CA MET A 109 19.08 16.65 2.61
C MET A 109 19.07 15.33 1.84
N MET A 110 19.24 15.37 0.51
CA MET A 110 19.29 14.17 -0.32
C MET A 110 20.39 13.21 0.14
N LYS A 111 21.62 13.73 0.35
CA LYS A 111 22.76 12.92 0.82
C LYS A 111 22.53 12.33 2.21
N ALA A 112 22.01 13.11 3.14
CA ALA A 112 21.80 12.68 4.52
C ALA A 112 20.78 11.54 4.62
N HIS A 113 19.78 11.53 3.75
CA HIS A 113 18.69 10.54 3.75
C HIS A 113 18.84 9.47 2.66
N GLY A 114 19.86 9.56 1.80
CA GLY A 114 20.09 8.60 0.70
C GLY A 114 18.96 8.58 -0.32
N ILE A 115 18.38 9.75 -0.63
CA ILE A 115 17.27 9.92 -1.57
C ILE A 115 17.71 10.71 -2.80
N SER A 116 17.19 10.36 -3.97
CA SER A 116 17.48 10.99 -5.26
C SER A 116 16.44 12.02 -5.69
N GLN A 117 15.35 12.16 -4.92
CA GLN A 117 14.23 13.02 -5.25
C GLN A 117 13.65 13.61 -3.97
N LEU A 118 13.26 14.88 -4.03
CA LEU A 118 12.82 15.66 -2.91
C LEU A 118 11.53 16.41 -3.28
N PRO A 119 10.38 16.06 -2.72
CA PRO A 119 9.16 16.85 -2.88
C PRO A 119 9.35 18.26 -2.34
N VAL A 120 8.92 19.24 -3.11
CA VAL A 120 8.90 20.64 -2.72
C VAL A 120 7.48 20.99 -2.29
N LEU A 121 7.32 21.44 -1.06
CA LEU A 121 6.03 21.75 -0.47
C LEU A 121 5.79 23.24 -0.36
N ASP A 122 4.53 23.63 -0.47
CA ASP A 122 4.06 24.96 -0.12
C ASP A 122 3.90 25.12 1.41
N GLU A 123 3.46 26.32 1.85
CA GLU A 123 3.27 26.62 3.27
C GLU A 123 2.15 25.80 3.93
N ALA A 124 1.18 25.32 3.15
CA ALA A 124 0.05 24.51 3.63
C ALA A 124 0.37 23.01 3.66
N GLY A 125 1.54 22.58 3.16
CA GLY A 125 1.95 21.19 2.99
C GLY A 125 1.44 20.56 1.71
N GLY A 126 0.93 21.36 0.78
CA GLY A 126 0.58 20.94 -0.57
C GLY A 126 1.82 20.75 -1.44
N LEU A 127 1.68 19.95 -2.50
CA LEU A 127 2.75 19.73 -3.46
C LEU A 127 2.95 20.96 -4.34
N HIS A 128 4.14 21.56 -4.29
CA HIS A 128 4.58 22.62 -5.16
C HIS A 128 5.35 22.08 -6.37
N GLY A 129 6.15 21.03 -6.17
CA GLY A 129 6.93 20.39 -7.23
C GLY A 129 7.76 19.23 -6.73
N LEU A 130 8.61 18.71 -7.60
CA LEU A 130 9.58 17.65 -7.29
C LEU A 130 10.93 18.06 -7.85
N ILE A 131 11.99 17.99 -7.06
CA ILE A 131 13.37 18.21 -7.51
C ILE A 131 14.15 16.89 -7.44
N GLY A 132 14.88 16.57 -8.49
CA GLY A 132 15.71 15.39 -8.60
C GLY A 132 17.20 15.70 -8.61
N GLU A 133 18.04 14.67 -8.46
CA GLU A 133 19.50 14.77 -8.61
C GLU A 133 19.88 15.31 -10.00
N GLY A 134 19.12 14.93 -11.06
CA GLY A 134 19.32 15.41 -12.42
C GLY A 134 19.16 16.93 -12.53
N ASP A 135 18.10 17.47 -11.95
CA ASP A 135 17.82 18.91 -12.00
C ASP A 135 18.94 19.72 -11.32
N LEU A 136 19.41 19.24 -10.17
CA LEU A 136 20.51 19.84 -9.43
C LEU A 136 21.85 19.73 -10.21
N LEU A 137 22.09 18.59 -10.84
CA LEU A 137 23.30 18.37 -11.64
C LEU A 137 23.32 19.31 -12.85
N ASP A 138 22.24 19.39 -13.61
CA ASP A 138 22.13 20.27 -14.79
C ASP A 138 22.28 21.73 -14.42
N TYR A 139 21.70 22.15 -13.31
CA TYR A 139 21.84 23.50 -12.79
C TYR A 139 23.30 23.82 -12.44
N LEU A 140 23.99 22.94 -11.70
CA LEU A 140 25.39 23.17 -11.32
C LEU A 140 26.34 23.11 -12.51
N LEU A 141 26.12 22.22 -13.47
CA LEU A 141 26.92 22.15 -14.70
C LEU A 141 26.76 23.40 -15.56
N SER A 142 25.60 24.08 -15.48
CA SER A 142 25.38 25.36 -16.15
C SER A 142 25.97 26.58 -15.39
N GLY A 143 26.70 26.34 -14.29
CA GLY A 143 27.35 27.39 -13.51
C GLY A 143 26.47 27.99 -12.41
N GLY A 144 25.42 27.27 -12.01
CA GLY A 144 24.51 27.72 -10.95
C GLY A 144 25.17 27.79 -9.58
N ALA A 145 24.72 28.73 -8.74
CA ALA A 145 25.26 28.98 -7.42
C ALA A 145 24.61 28.11 -6.34
N MET A 146 25.40 27.65 -5.36
CA MET A 146 24.93 26.77 -4.29
C MET A 146 23.97 27.45 -3.29
N ASP A 147 24.05 28.76 -3.16
CA ASP A 147 23.22 29.60 -2.29
C ASP A 147 21.89 30.03 -2.95
N HIS A 148 21.72 29.71 -4.24
CA HIS A 148 20.47 29.97 -4.95
C HIS A 148 19.34 29.09 -4.41
N THR A 149 18.10 29.56 -4.49
CA THR A 149 16.92 28.78 -4.07
C THR A 149 16.50 27.79 -5.15
N ILE A 150 15.84 26.70 -4.72
CA ILE A 150 15.33 25.69 -5.65
C ILE A 150 14.00 26.09 -6.32
N THR A 151 13.54 27.32 -6.12
CA THR A 151 12.22 27.79 -6.58
C THR A 151 11.95 27.51 -8.06
N ASP A 152 12.93 27.71 -8.93
CA ASP A 152 12.78 27.58 -10.39
C ASP A 152 13.44 26.30 -10.94
N LEU A 153 13.93 25.42 -10.07
CA LEU A 153 14.70 24.24 -10.46
C LEU A 153 13.89 22.93 -10.41
N HIS A 154 12.72 22.93 -9.77
CA HIS A 154 11.91 21.72 -9.61
C HIS A 154 10.91 21.57 -10.76
N ALA A 155 10.56 20.31 -11.06
CA ALA A 155 9.52 20.00 -12.02
C ALA A 155 8.13 20.41 -11.47
N HIS A 156 7.35 21.14 -12.24
CA HIS A 156 5.99 21.52 -11.90
C HIS A 156 4.97 20.43 -12.24
N GLU A 157 5.23 19.64 -13.30
CA GLU A 157 4.42 18.48 -13.66
C GLU A 157 4.94 17.25 -12.95
N VAL A 158 4.35 16.94 -11.80
CA VAL A 158 4.71 15.79 -10.98
C VAL A 158 3.59 14.77 -11.04
N ALA A 159 3.94 13.51 -11.25
CA ALA A 159 2.98 12.43 -11.14
C ALA A 159 2.50 12.30 -9.70
N THR A 160 1.20 12.53 -9.49
CA THR A 160 0.55 12.37 -8.19
C THR A 160 -0.38 11.17 -8.18
N VAL A 161 -0.45 10.50 -7.04
CA VAL A 161 -1.30 9.33 -6.81
C VAL A 161 -1.93 9.44 -5.43
N ASP A 162 -3.06 8.78 -5.22
CA ASP A 162 -3.66 8.65 -3.89
C ASP A 162 -3.35 7.29 -3.24
N THR A 163 -3.65 7.17 -1.95
CA THR A 163 -3.39 5.95 -1.18
C THR A 163 -4.29 4.77 -1.59
N ALA A 164 -5.46 5.03 -2.19
CA ALA A 164 -6.39 3.99 -2.63
C ALA A 164 -6.06 3.44 -4.03
N MET A 165 -5.16 4.09 -4.77
CA MET A 165 -4.77 3.67 -6.12
C MET A 165 -4.18 2.25 -6.11
N PRO A 166 -4.66 1.33 -6.97
CA PRO A 166 -4.06 0.02 -7.16
C PRO A 166 -2.61 0.12 -7.65
N LEU A 167 -1.71 -0.73 -7.12
CA LEU A 167 -0.29 -0.68 -7.49
C LEU A 167 -0.03 -0.95 -8.98
N GLU A 168 -0.91 -1.67 -9.64
CA GLU A 168 -0.83 -1.98 -11.07
C GLU A 168 -0.93 -0.71 -11.93
N GLU A 169 -1.67 0.29 -11.47
CA GLU A 169 -1.84 1.58 -12.13
C GLU A 169 -0.59 2.48 -12.05
N LEU A 170 0.39 2.14 -11.21
CA LEU A 170 1.69 2.82 -11.17
C LEU A 170 2.56 2.51 -12.39
N THR A 171 2.35 1.38 -13.08
CA THR A 171 3.18 0.97 -14.22
C THR A 171 3.26 2.02 -15.34
N PRO A 172 2.14 2.57 -15.87
CA PRO A 172 2.19 3.61 -16.88
C PRO A 172 2.77 4.93 -16.35
N ILE A 173 2.62 5.23 -15.06
CA ILE A 173 3.20 6.41 -14.42
C ILE A 173 4.71 6.31 -14.43
N PHE A 174 5.26 5.16 -14.01
CA PHE A 174 6.69 4.90 -14.01
C PHE A 174 7.32 4.74 -15.39
N GLY A 175 6.52 4.64 -16.44
CA GLY A 175 6.99 4.75 -17.83
C GLY A 175 7.44 6.16 -18.20
N ARG A 176 6.94 7.19 -17.49
CA ARG A 176 7.17 8.62 -17.77
C ARG A 176 7.89 9.35 -16.63
N SER A 177 7.79 8.85 -15.40
CA SER A 177 8.34 9.45 -14.19
C SER A 177 9.18 8.46 -13.42
N GLN A 178 10.17 8.93 -12.68
CA GLN A 178 11.00 8.09 -11.81
C GLN A 178 10.33 7.79 -10.47
N ALA A 179 9.45 8.69 -10.02
CA ALA A 179 8.68 8.58 -8.80
C ALA A 179 7.26 9.13 -8.99
N ALA A 180 6.38 8.75 -8.08
CA ALA A 180 5.06 9.34 -7.90
C ALA A 180 4.94 9.89 -6.48
N VAL A 181 4.40 11.10 -6.35
CA VAL A 181 4.15 11.73 -5.05
C VAL A 181 2.76 11.32 -4.58
N VAL A 182 2.67 10.81 -3.37
CA VAL A 182 1.39 10.38 -2.78
C VAL A 182 0.75 11.57 -2.09
N VAL A 183 -0.46 11.90 -2.52
CA VAL A 183 -1.23 13.03 -2.01
C VAL A 183 -2.54 12.51 -1.44
N ASP A 184 -2.83 12.85 -0.19
CA ASP A 184 -4.08 12.52 0.48
C ASP A 184 -4.69 13.80 1.05
N GLU A 185 -5.97 14.04 0.76
CA GLU A 185 -6.70 15.27 1.15
C GLU A 185 -5.92 16.57 0.85
N GLY A 186 -5.21 16.62 -0.29
CA GLY A 186 -4.44 17.78 -0.74
C GLY A 186 -3.07 17.94 -0.06
N ARG A 187 -2.65 17.01 0.80
CA ARG A 187 -1.35 17.01 1.46
C ARG A 187 -0.47 15.89 0.95
N VAL A 188 0.82 16.15 0.85
CA VAL A 188 1.80 15.14 0.50
C VAL A 188 2.02 14.24 1.70
N THR A 189 1.77 12.93 1.53
CA THR A 189 1.89 11.92 2.59
C THR A 189 3.05 10.94 2.33
N GLY A 190 3.58 10.91 1.10
CA GLY A 190 4.68 10.03 0.76
C GLY A 190 5.20 10.23 -0.65
N ILE A 191 6.20 9.45 -0.98
CA ILE A 191 6.75 9.29 -2.32
C ILE A 191 6.96 7.80 -2.59
N VAL A 192 6.63 7.36 -3.79
CA VAL A 192 6.78 5.97 -4.23
C VAL A 192 7.62 5.93 -5.49
N THR A 193 8.58 5.02 -5.49
CA THR A 193 9.49 4.77 -6.61
C THR A 193 9.34 3.34 -7.14
N LYS A 194 9.95 3.05 -8.29
CA LYS A 194 9.96 1.69 -8.87
C LYS A 194 10.51 0.66 -7.90
N ILE A 195 11.57 1.01 -7.16
CA ILE A 195 12.20 0.06 -6.23
C ILE A 195 11.29 -0.25 -5.04
N ASP A 196 10.48 0.71 -4.58
CA ASP A 196 9.54 0.47 -3.50
C ASP A 196 8.47 -0.56 -3.91
N VAL A 197 7.97 -0.48 -5.15
CA VAL A 197 7.03 -1.46 -5.69
C VAL A 197 7.69 -2.83 -5.87
N ILE A 198 8.91 -2.88 -6.40
CA ILE A 198 9.66 -4.15 -6.56
C ILE A 198 9.86 -4.80 -5.19
N ASP A 199 10.32 -4.07 -4.20
CA ASP A 199 10.56 -4.57 -2.86
C ASP A 199 9.26 -5.05 -2.17
N PHE A 200 8.17 -4.32 -2.39
CA PHE A 200 6.85 -4.70 -1.89
C PHE A 200 6.40 -6.03 -2.49
N LEU A 201 6.48 -6.19 -3.81
CA LEU A 201 6.10 -7.42 -4.50
C LEU A 201 7.02 -8.59 -4.12
N ALA A 202 8.33 -8.36 -4.02
CA ALA A 202 9.30 -9.37 -3.60
C ALA A 202 9.09 -9.84 -2.15
N SER A 203 8.64 -8.97 -1.26
CA SER A 203 8.34 -9.32 0.13
C SER A 203 7.10 -10.19 0.30
N ARG A 204 6.17 -10.16 -0.67
CA ARG A 204 4.92 -10.95 -0.68
C ARG A 204 5.07 -12.34 -1.32
N GLY A 205 6.14 -12.58 -2.05
CA GLY A 205 6.43 -13.87 -2.68
C GLY A 205 7.19 -14.86 -1.79
N ARG A 206 7.30 -14.57 -0.48
CA ARG A 206 7.96 -15.45 0.50
C ARG A 206 6.99 -16.06 1.49
#